data_86b1ab58b19cca0bd25d34d1c3dc2ca2
#
_entry.id   86b1ab58b19cca0bd25d34d1c3dc2ca2
#
_cell.length_a   1.000
_cell.length_b   1.000
_cell.length_c   1.000
_cell.angle_alpha   90.00
_cell.angle_beta   90.00
_cell.angle_gamma   90.00
#
_symmetry.space_group_name_H-M   'P 1'
#
loop_
_entity.id
_entity.type
_entity.pdbx_description
1 polymer ?
#
loop_
_entity_poly.entity_id
_entity_poly.type
_entity_poly.pdbx_seq_one_letter_code
_entity_poly.pdbx_strand_id
1 'polypeptide(L)'
;MGLSEELFDRAVKVIPGGVNSPVRAYGAIGIAPRFIDRADGCHIYDVDGKEYVDYIDSWGPMILGHNFPEVKESVLKACEKGLSFGCATAVSYTHLTLP
;
A
#
# COMPACT_ATOMS: atom_id res chain seq x y z
N MET A 1 -17.74 -15.52 9.55
CA MET A 1 -17.21 -14.15 9.47
C MET A 1 -15.72 -14.26 9.14
N GLY A 2 -15.28 -13.60 8.09
CA GLY A 2 -13.88 -13.63 7.68
C GLY A 2 -13.01 -12.71 8.53
N LEU A 3 -11.70 -12.87 8.47
CA LEU A 3 -10.75 -12.04 9.22
C LEU A 3 -10.84 -10.55 8.84
N SER A 4 -11.11 -10.25 7.56
CA SER A 4 -11.35 -8.87 7.11
C SER A 4 -12.51 -8.20 7.84
N GLU A 5 -13.60 -8.92 8.04
CA GLU A 5 -14.78 -8.41 8.77
C GLU A 5 -14.47 -8.18 10.25
N GLU A 6 -13.79 -9.15 10.88
CA GLU A 6 -13.36 -9.01 12.28
C GLU A 6 -12.42 -7.81 12.47
N LEU A 7 -11.46 -7.62 11.58
CA LEU A 7 -10.55 -6.48 11.62
C LEU A 7 -11.29 -5.16 11.42
N PHE A 8 -12.29 -5.12 10.55
CA PHE A 8 -13.11 -3.92 10.35
C PHE A 8 -13.93 -3.59 11.60
N ASP A 9 -14.58 -4.58 12.24
CA ASP A 9 -15.31 -4.40 13.49
C ASP A 9 -14.43 -3.85 14.63
N ARG A 10 -13.16 -4.21 14.64
CA ARG A 10 -12.17 -3.65 15.57
C ARG A 10 -11.77 -2.23 15.17
N ALA A 11 -11.54 -1.99 13.89
CA ALA A 11 -11.08 -0.70 13.37
C ALA A 11 -12.11 0.42 13.61
N VAL A 12 -13.40 0.17 13.42
CA VAL A 12 -14.47 1.17 13.65
C VAL A 12 -14.55 1.67 15.08
N LYS A 13 -13.99 0.93 16.04
CA LYS A 13 -13.96 1.32 17.47
C LYS A 13 -12.87 2.36 17.76
N VAL A 14 -11.87 2.48 16.92
CA VAL A 14 -10.68 3.31 17.17
C VAL A 14 -10.37 4.30 16.05
N ILE A 15 -10.92 4.07 14.85
CA ILE A 15 -10.70 4.93 13.68
C ILE A 15 -12.06 5.36 13.13
N PRO A 16 -12.35 6.67 12.97
CA PRO A 16 -13.59 7.13 12.34
C PRO A 16 -13.79 6.46 10.96
N GLY A 17 -14.91 5.73 10.81
CA GLY A 17 -15.22 4.99 9.59
C GLY A 17 -14.42 3.69 9.39
N GLY A 18 -13.57 3.29 10.35
CA GLY A 18 -12.82 2.03 10.33
C GLY A 18 -11.63 1.99 9.35
N VAL A 19 -11.32 3.11 8.69
CA VAL A 19 -10.23 3.22 7.71
C VAL A 19 -9.56 4.59 7.81
N ASN A 20 -8.32 4.69 7.39
CA ASN A 20 -7.57 5.94 7.37
C ASN A 20 -7.80 6.79 6.09
N SER A 21 -8.71 6.38 5.23
CA SER A 21 -9.15 7.15 4.07
C SER A 21 -10.59 6.77 3.70
N PRO A 22 -11.53 7.72 3.52
CA PRO A 22 -12.92 7.43 3.19
C PRO A 22 -13.11 6.57 1.93
N VAL A 23 -12.22 6.72 0.95
CA VAL A 23 -12.25 5.93 -0.30
C VAL A 23 -12.06 4.44 -0.04
N ARG A 24 -11.39 4.07 1.06
CA ARG A 24 -11.12 2.67 1.42
C ARG A 24 -12.23 2.04 2.25
N ALA A 25 -13.26 2.80 2.62
CA ALA A 25 -14.34 2.32 3.48
C ALA A 25 -15.38 1.45 2.78
N TYR A 26 -15.39 1.41 1.44
CA TYR A 26 -16.39 0.70 0.62
C TYR A 26 -17.84 1.08 0.93
N GLY A 27 -18.05 2.26 1.55
CA GLY A 27 -19.37 2.71 1.98
C GLY A 27 -20.40 2.80 0.85
N ALA A 28 -19.96 3.17 -0.36
CA ALA A 28 -20.83 3.27 -1.53
C ALA A 28 -21.39 1.93 -2.00
N ILE A 29 -20.74 0.82 -1.69
CA ILE A 29 -21.14 -0.53 -2.12
C ILE A 29 -21.66 -1.38 -0.95
N GLY A 30 -21.66 -0.84 0.27
CA GLY A 30 -22.33 -1.45 1.43
C GLY A 30 -21.70 -2.75 1.93
N ILE A 31 -20.42 -2.99 1.66
CA ILE A 31 -19.71 -4.16 2.17
C ILE A 31 -18.53 -3.75 3.06
N ALA A 32 -18.08 -4.64 3.92
CA ALA A 32 -16.87 -4.43 4.70
C ALA A 32 -15.63 -4.35 3.78
N PRO A 33 -14.71 -3.41 4.03
CA PRO A 33 -13.48 -3.32 3.26
C PRO A 33 -12.63 -4.58 3.40
N ARG A 34 -11.91 -4.93 2.34
CA ARG A 34 -10.94 -6.01 2.38
C ARG A 34 -9.62 -5.49 2.94
N PHE A 35 -9.07 -6.22 3.90
CA PHE A 35 -7.75 -5.93 4.45
C PHE A 35 -6.72 -6.72 3.66
N ILE A 36 -5.80 -6.03 3.01
CA ILE A 36 -4.79 -6.65 2.17
C ILE A 36 -3.57 -6.99 3.02
N ASP A 37 -3.08 -8.21 2.88
CA ASP A 37 -1.91 -8.74 3.58
C ASP A 37 -0.63 -8.59 2.75
N ARG A 38 -0.69 -8.94 1.47
CA ARG A 38 0.46 -8.91 0.58
C ARG A 38 0.07 -8.64 -0.87
N ALA A 39 1.06 -8.30 -1.68
CA ALA A 39 0.90 -8.11 -3.11
C ALA A 39 2.14 -8.60 -3.87
N ASP A 40 1.93 -9.09 -5.10
CA ASP A 40 3.00 -9.54 -5.98
C ASP A 40 2.57 -9.46 -7.44
N GLY A 41 3.41 -8.91 -8.32
CA GLY A 41 3.06 -8.68 -9.72
C GLY A 41 1.76 -7.90 -9.88
N CYS A 42 0.78 -8.46 -10.57
CA CYS A 42 -0.54 -7.85 -10.77
C CYS A 42 -1.59 -8.32 -9.75
N HIS A 43 -1.19 -9.01 -8.70
CA HIS A 43 -2.12 -9.59 -7.73
C HIS A 43 -1.95 -8.97 -6.34
N ILE A 44 -3.08 -8.83 -5.64
CA ILE A 44 -3.15 -8.55 -4.21
C ILE A 44 -3.89 -9.68 -3.50
N TYR A 45 -3.53 -9.91 -2.25
CA TYR A 45 -4.07 -11.00 -1.44
C TYR A 45 -4.59 -10.43 -0.13
N ASP A 46 -5.84 -10.77 0.21
CA ASP A 46 -6.40 -10.32 1.47
C ASP A 46 -5.94 -11.21 2.65
N VAL A 47 -6.26 -10.75 3.85
CA VAL A 47 -5.93 -11.47 5.10
C VAL A 47 -6.66 -12.81 5.25
N ASP A 48 -7.70 -13.03 4.45
CA ASP A 48 -8.43 -14.31 4.37
C ASP A 48 -7.80 -15.26 3.33
N GLY A 49 -6.73 -14.83 2.65
CA GLY A 49 -5.98 -15.61 1.66
C GLY A 49 -6.58 -15.57 0.26
N LYS A 50 -7.58 -14.75 0.02
CA LYS A 50 -8.20 -14.63 -1.30
C LYS A 50 -7.36 -13.73 -2.21
N GLU A 51 -7.19 -14.17 -3.46
CA GLU A 51 -6.46 -13.45 -4.51
C GLU A 51 -7.39 -12.57 -5.33
N TYR A 52 -6.87 -11.40 -5.72
CA TYR A 52 -7.53 -10.43 -6.61
C TYR A 52 -6.54 -9.90 -7.62
N VAL A 53 -6.99 -9.60 -8.84
CA VAL A 53 -6.21 -8.82 -9.81
C VAL A 53 -6.33 -7.36 -9.44
N ASP A 54 -5.19 -6.68 -9.30
CA ASP A 54 -5.13 -5.26 -8.96
C ASP A 54 -5.17 -4.39 -10.22
N TYR A 55 -6.27 -3.64 -10.38
CA TYR A 55 -6.44 -2.63 -11.44
C TYR A 55 -6.22 -1.19 -10.93
N ILE A 56 -5.85 -1.02 -9.67
CA ILE A 56 -5.69 0.30 -9.04
C ILE A 56 -4.23 0.75 -9.03
N ASP A 57 -3.28 -0.19 -9.00
CA ASP A 57 -1.83 0.06 -9.00
C ASP A 57 -1.39 1.04 -7.90
N SER A 58 -1.96 0.90 -6.69
CA SER A 58 -1.73 1.82 -5.56
C SER A 58 -1.95 3.30 -5.92
N TRP A 59 -2.95 3.58 -6.78
CA TRP A 59 -3.27 4.90 -7.34
C TRP A 59 -2.21 5.44 -8.32
N GLY A 60 -1.56 4.54 -9.05
CA GLY A 60 -0.70 4.83 -10.18
C GLY A 60 0.80 4.58 -10.02
N PRO A 61 1.41 4.51 -8.81
CA PRO A 61 2.86 4.35 -8.71
C PRO A 61 3.37 2.95 -9.06
N MET A 62 2.53 1.91 -9.04
CA MET A 62 2.94 0.52 -9.24
C MET A 62 2.94 0.09 -10.73
N ILE A 63 3.47 0.93 -11.62
CA ILE A 63 3.48 0.70 -13.08
C ILE A 63 4.22 -0.58 -13.49
N LEU A 64 5.13 -1.07 -12.68
CA LEU A 64 5.86 -2.32 -12.89
C LEU A 64 5.24 -3.51 -12.11
N GLY A 65 4.08 -3.29 -11.50
CA GLY A 65 3.46 -4.24 -10.60
C GLY A 65 4.03 -4.17 -9.18
N HIS A 66 3.39 -4.93 -8.30
CA HIS A 66 3.80 -5.03 -6.91
C HIS A 66 5.09 -5.83 -6.76
N ASN A 67 5.91 -5.43 -5.79
CA ASN A 67 7.08 -6.18 -5.36
C ASN A 67 8.08 -6.47 -6.51
N PHE A 68 8.20 -5.54 -7.47
CA PHE A 68 9.10 -5.70 -8.62
C PHE A 68 10.54 -5.90 -8.13
N PRO A 69 11.23 -6.99 -8.55
CA PRO A 69 12.47 -7.44 -7.90
C PRO A 69 13.57 -6.38 -7.86
N GLU A 70 13.84 -5.70 -8.97
CA GLU A 70 14.92 -4.71 -9.07
C GLU A 70 14.63 -3.46 -8.21
N VAL A 71 13.37 -3.03 -8.14
CA VAL A 71 12.96 -1.91 -7.28
C VAL A 71 13.10 -2.31 -5.81
N LYS A 72 12.63 -3.49 -5.45
CA LYS A 72 12.72 -4.03 -4.09
C LYS A 72 14.18 -4.13 -3.63
N GLU A 73 15.07 -4.67 -4.47
CA GLU A 73 16.49 -4.77 -4.17
C GLU A 73 17.13 -3.39 -3.96
N SER A 74 16.78 -2.41 -4.81
CA SER A 74 17.26 -1.03 -4.68
C SER A 74 16.80 -0.38 -3.38
N VAL A 75 15.54 -0.61 -2.97
CA VAL A 75 15.00 -0.12 -1.69
C VAL A 75 15.73 -0.75 -0.52
N LEU A 76 15.96 -2.06 -0.53
CA LEU A 76 16.70 -2.76 0.53
C LEU A 76 18.12 -2.20 0.68
N LYS A 77 18.84 -2.01 -0.41
CA LYS A 77 20.18 -1.37 -0.40
C LYS A 77 20.16 0.07 0.13
N ALA A 78 19.12 0.84 -0.22
CA ALA A 78 18.98 2.20 0.29
C ALA A 78 18.70 2.21 1.80
N CYS A 79 17.91 1.29 2.31
CA CYS A 79 17.61 1.14 3.73
C CYS A 79 18.88 0.90 4.58
N GLU A 80 19.88 0.20 4.04
CA GLU A 80 21.17 -0.04 4.72
C GLU A 80 21.91 1.25 5.06
N LYS A 81 21.66 2.33 4.32
CA LYS A 81 22.27 3.66 4.53
C LYS A 81 21.48 4.57 5.47
N GLY A 82 20.31 4.13 5.92
CA GLY A 82 19.39 4.89 6.75
C GLY A 82 18.11 5.30 6.03
N LEU A 83 17.05 5.47 6.79
CA LEU A 83 15.70 5.74 6.27
C LEU A 83 15.40 7.24 6.15
N SER A 84 16.12 8.09 6.87
CA SER A 84 15.93 9.55 6.85
C SER A 84 17.16 10.24 7.43
N PHE A 85 17.56 11.38 6.87
CA PHE A 85 18.77 12.06 7.29
C PHE A 85 18.55 13.44 7.88
N GLY A 86 17.39 14.05 7.66
CA GLY A 86 17.12 15.43 8.07
C GLY A 86 18.02 16.47 7.36
N CYS A 87 18.71 16.09 6.28
CA CYS A 87 19.65 16.90 5.51
C CYS A 87 19.40 16.71 4.01
N ALA A 88 19.97 17.60 3.20
CA ALA A 88 19.91 17.48 1.75
C ALA A 88 20.65 16.23 1.25
N THR A 89 20.12 15.60 0.22
CA THR A 89 20.73 14.45 -0.47
C THR A 89 20.87 14.74 -1.96
N ALA A 90 21.74 14.01 -2.65
CA ALA A 90 21.91 14.13 -4.11
C ALA A 90 20.61 13.86 -4.89
N VAL A 91 19.73 13.02 -4.36
CA VAL A 91 18.43 12.71 -4.99
C VAL A 91 17.51 13.93 -5.01
N SER A 92 17.56 14.78 -4.00
CA SER A 92 16.76 16.02 -3.95
C SER A 92 17.10 16.95 -5.13
N TYR A 93 18.35 17.06 -5.49
CA TYR A 93 18.81 17.85 -6.64
C TYR A 93 18.26 17.28 -7.95
N THR A 94 18.27 15.97 -8.12
CA THR A 94 17.80 15.30 -9.35
C THR A 94 16.34 15.62 -9.65
N HIS A 95 15.48 15.69 -8.62
CA HIS A 95 14.05 15.98 -8.80
C HIS A 95 13.75 17.44 -9.14
N LEU A 96 14.62 18.37 -8.75
CA LEU A 96 14.44 19.80 -8.97
C LEU A 96 15.02 20.29 -10.29
N THR A 97 15.84 19.50 -10.95
CA THR A 97 16.54 19.88 -12.19
C THR A 97 15.97 19.24 -13.46
N LEU A 98 14.89 18.50 -13.34
CA LEU A 98 14.16 18.01 -14.51
C LEU A 98 13.46 19.18 -15.20
N PRO A 99 13.65 19.36 -16.54
CA PRO A 99 13.01 20.42 -17.31
C PRO A 99 11.50 20.27 -17.36
#